data_e2b9583d045f0baf7c3e20913cefef40
#
_entry.id   e2b9583d045f0baf7c3e20913cefef40
#
_cell.length_a   1.000
_cell.length_b   1.000
_cell.length_c   1.000
_cell.angle_alpha   90.00
_cell.angle_beta   90.00
_cell.angle_gamma   90.00
#
_symmetry.space_group_name_H-M   'P 1'
#
loop_
_entity.id
_entity.type
_entity.pdbx_description
1 polymer ?
#
loop_
_entity_poly.entity_id
_entity_poly.type
_entity_poly.pdbx_seq_one_letter_code
_entity_poly.pdbx_strand_id
1 'polypeptide(L)'
;MADLSGDDVQGPVIVVSNRGPVSYACGEGGRTAERGTGGLVTALSGLARHLDDAVWICAALTDEDGVVSREHDGGAFALDIDGQQTGLQLRMLELDPDAQHKFYAIISNPMLWFIQHYLWDLSKSPDITTREIDAFDNGYVSVNTRFADSVAEEVGARGGRATVMVHDYHFYLVGAQVRARCPDVLLHHFVHIPWPHPDAWRVLPPSMREAIFNGLLGNDVVAFHSERYARNFVLGCQELGLIADLESLEIDLGDRRVVARWYPISVDPSQIETTAQSGQMAEHLKRLTANRREHMILRVDRADLSKNILRGFRAFDTLLDDHPELAGRTTFLALLQPSRQDVTEYVDYLEHIRRLVADVNLKHGTPDWQPIELNLDGGFDQVVAAYKLFDVLMVNAIFDGMNLVAKEAVLVNENDGVLALSENTGAYEELGAFAVTLHPFDVQQQADALFAALTMERRERRERRLACAAIVRENTVAKWLHEQMLDLRHLGGHPPAAPPKN
;
A
#
# COMPACT_ATOMS: atom_id res chain seq x y z
N MET A 1 2.75 24.73 -7.48
CA MET A 1 3.59 23.66 -8.05
C MET A 1 5.02 24.00 -7.69
N ALA A 2 5.62 23.25 -6.76
CA ALA A 2 7.07 23.33 -6.58
C ALA A 2 7.67 22.68 -7.83
N ASP A 3 8.43 23.45 -8.58
CA ASP A 3 9.13 23.03 -9.78
C ASP A 3 10.23 22.05 -9.32
N LEU A 4 10.04 20.76 -9.53
CA LEU A 4 11.08 19.76 -9.41
C LEU A 4 11.99 19.93 -10.64
N SER A 5 12.80 21.00 -10.65
CA SER A 5 13.83 21.16 -11.68
C SER A 5 14.86 20.02 -11.52
N GLY A 6 15.28 19.42 -12.63
CA GLY A 6 16.19 18.24 -12.68
C GLY A 6 17.54 18.38 -11.98
N ASP A 7 17.84 19.55 -11.33
CA ASP A 7 19.00 19.75 -10.46
C ASP A 7 18.86 19.10 -9.08
N ASP A 8 17.72 18.44 -8.82
CA ASP A 8 17.33 18.04 -7.51
C ASP A 8 17.84 16.65 -7.05
N VAL A 9 18.24 15.76 -7.95
CA VAL A 9 18.90 14.48 -7.65
C VAL A 9 20.24 14.41 -8.39
N GLN A 10 21.34 14.35 -7.66
CA GLN A 10 22.66 14.16 -8.27
C GLN A 10 22.82 12.68 -8.63
N GLY A 11 22.58 12.33 -9.89
CA GLY A 11 22.81 11.01 -10.45
C GLY A 11 21.54 10.21 -10.76
N PRO A 12 21.70 9.02 -11.37
CA PRO A 12 20.60 8.15 -11.78
C PRO A 12 19.82 7.62 -10.58
N VAL A 13 18.50 7.43 -10.77
CA VAL A 13 17.61 6.84 -9.76
C VAL A 13 17.20 5.43 -10.18
N ILE A 14 17.36 4.47 -9.29
CA ILE A 14 16.92 3.08 -9.47
C ILE A 14 15.75 2.79 -8.52
N VAL A 15 14.57 2.55 -9.06
CA VAL A 15 13.39 2.15 -8.30
C VAL A 15 13.25 0.63 -8.33
N VAL A 16 12.99 0.01 -7.19
CA VAL A 16 12.80 -1.43 -7.06
C VAL A 16 11.46 -1.72 -6.41
N SER A 17 10.58 -2.44 -7.09
CA SER A 17 9.32 -2.91 -6.53
C SER A 17 8.87 -4.23 -7.16
N ASN A 18 7.98 -4.98 -6.49
CA ASN A 18 7.52 -6.26 -7.02
C ASN A 18 6.66 -6.09 -8.29
N ARG A 19 5.80 -5.06 -8.33
CA ARG A 19 4.98 -4.72 -9.50
C ARG A 19 5.55 -3.51 -10.22
N GLY A 20 5.60 -3.58 -11.54
CA GLY A 20 6.02 -2.48 -12.40
C GLY A 20 4.92 -1.46 -12.68
N PRO A 21 5.28 -0.36 -13.38
CA PRO A 21 4.34 0.68 -13.83
C PRO A 21 3.36 0.18 -14.88
N VAL A 22 3.72 -0.88 -15.59
CA VAL A 22 2.88 -1.57 -16.57
C VAL A 22 3.04 -3.08 -16.43
N SER A 23 2.05 -3.83 -16.89
CA SER A 23 2.15 -5.24 -17.23
C SER A 23 1.66 -5.45 -18.66
N TYR A 24 2.18 -6.48 -19.31
CA TYR A 24 1.82 -6.80 -20.69
C TYR A 24 0.90 -8.00 -20.74
N ALA A 25 -0.05 -7.95 -21.69
CA ALA A 25 -0.94 -9.04 -22.01
C ALA A 25 -1.00 -9.21 -23.54
N CYS A 26 -1.16 -10.45 -24.02
CA CYS A 26 -1.36 -10.75 -25.41
C CYS A 26 -2.81 -11.18 -25.64
N GLY A 27 -3.54 -10.43 -26.51
CA GLY A 27 -4.91 -10.71 -26.89
C GLY A 27 -5.08 -10.87 -28.40
N GLU A 28 -6.33 -11.00 -28.88
CA GLU A 28 -6.64 -11.14 -30.33
C GLU A 28 -6.15 -9.94 -31.18
N GLY A 29 -5.97 -8.77 -30.58
CA GLY A 29 -5.46 -7.54 -31.21
C GLY A 29 -3.94 -7.35 -31.13
N GLY A 30 -3.20 -8.30 -30.57
CA GLY A 30 -1.77 -8.19 -30.32
C GLY A 30 -1.43 -7.87 -28.85
N ARG A 31 -0.19 -7.44 -28.60
CA ARG A 31 0.27 -7.06 -27.28
C ARG A 31 -0.34 -5.74 -26.83
N THR A 32 -0.84 -5.70 -25.61
CA THR A 32 -1.32 -4.48 -24.93
C THR A 32 -0.51 -4.27 -23.64
N ALA A 33 -0.22 -2.99 -23.35
CA ALA A 33 0.35 -2.58 -22.06
C ALA A 33 -0.78 -2.09 -21.16
N GLU A 34 -0.97 -2.76 -20.03
CA GLU A 34 -1.93 -2.34 -19.03
C GLU A 34 -1.20 -1.57 -17.93
N ARG A 35 -1.70 -0.41 -17.56
CA ARG A 35 -1.12 0.36 -16.46
C ARG A 35 -1.23 -0.43 -15.16
N GLY A 36 -0.13 -0.52 -14.44
CA GLY A 36 -0.12 -1.13 -13.12
C GLY A 36 -1.11 -0.45 -12.19
N THR A 37 -1.87 -1.24 -11.45
CA THR A 37 -2.87 -0.77 -10.50
C THR A 37 -2.31 -0.78 -9.07
N GLY A 38 -2.73 0.18 -8.26
CA GLY A 38 -2.37 0.29 -6.85
C GLY A 38 -1.67 1.60 -6.50
N GLY A 39 -1.86 2.06 -5.26
CA GLY A 39 -1.40 3.37 -4.80
C GLY A 39 0.10 3.58 -4.96
N LEU A 40 0.92 2.55 -4.71
CA LEU A 40 2.37 2.61 -4.89
C LEU A 40 2.75 2.85 -6.35
N VAL A 41 2.19 2.08 -7.27
CA VAL A 41 2.51 2.21 -8.71
C VAL A 41 2.08 3.58 -9.23
N THR A 42 0.91 4.07 -8.81
CA THR A 42 0.43 5.41 -9.18
C THR A 42 1.37 6.49 -8.65
N ALA A 43 1.78 6.38 -7.38
CA ALA A 43 2.69 7.34 -6.75
C ALA A 43 4.06 7.38 -7.44
N LEU A 44 4.66 6.22 -7.70
CA LEU A 44 5.98 6.11 -8.33
C LEU A 44 5.95 6.42 -9.82
N SER A 45 4.84 6.18 -10.53
CA SER A 45 4.69 6.61 -11.94
C SER A 45 4.69 8.14 -12.08
N GLY A 46 4.25 8.86 -11.03
CA GLY A 46 4.42 10.31 -10.92
C GLY A 46 5.90 10.72 -10.82
N LEU A 47 6.71 9.98 -10.05
CA LEU A 47 8.15 10.19 -9.92
C LEU A 47 8.87 10.10 -11.27
N ALA A 48 8.60 9.05 -12.01
CA ALA A 48 9.28 8.76 -13.27
C ALA A 48 9.20 9.90 -14.30
N ARG A 49 8.15 10.74 -14.24
CA ARG A 49 7.98 11.89 -15.13
C ARG A 49 8.90 13.07 -14.81
N HIS A 50 9.52 13.06 -13.64
CA HIS A 50 10.35 14.17 -13.12
C HIS A 50 11.84 13.80 -13.03
N LEU A 51 12.22 12.59 -13.47
CA LEU A 51 13.59 12.10 -13.43
C LEU A 51 14.11 11.84 -14.85
N ASP A 52 15.21 12.48 -15.21
CA ASP A 52 15.80 12.39 -16.57
C ASP A 52 16.55 11.07 -16.83
N ASP A 53 16.99 10.34 -15.78
CA ASP A 53 17.69 9.05 -15.87
C ASP A 53 17.19 8.13 -14.75
N ALA A 54 16.01 7.55 -14.94
CA ALA A 54 15.44 6.61 -13.99
C ALA A 54 15.23 5.23 -14.61
N VAL A 55 15.56 4.18 -13.85
CA VAL A 55 15.21 2.81 -14.20
C VAL A 55 14.33 2.20 -13.12
N TRP A 56 13.28 1.52 -13.54
CA TRP A 56 12.40 0.78 -12.63
C TRP A 56 12.59 -0.72 -12.82
N ILE A 57 13.07 -1.39 -11.78
CA ILE A 57 13.27 -2.84 -11.75
C ILE A 57 12.08 -3.49 -11.07
N CYS A 58 11.42 -4.44 -11.74
CA CYS A 58 10.27 -5.16 -11.20
C CYS A 58 10.29 -6.64 -11.64
N ALA A 59 9.43 -7.46 -11.03
CA ALA A 59 9.22 -8.83 -11.49
C ALA A 59 8.39 -8.86 -12.77
N ALA A 60 8.68 -9.79 -13.68
CA ALA A 60 7.80 -10.19 -14.76
C ALA A 60 6.69 -11.07 -14.16
N LEU A 61 5.45 -10.57 -14.13
CA LEU A 61 4.34 -11.22 -13.41
C LEU A 61 3.39 -11.98 -14.33
N THR A 62 3.44 -11.68 -15.64
CA THR A 62 2.66 -12.37 -16.68
C THR A 62 3.62 -13.10 -17.62
N ASP A 63 3.10 -14.08 -18.37
CA ASP A 63 3.88 -14.75 -19.42
C ASP A 63 4.38 -13.73 -20.45
N GLU A 64 3.56 -12.73 -20.76
CA GLU A 64 3.91 -11.69 -21.75
C GLU A 64 4.96 -10.72 -21.22
N ASP A 65 4.98 -10.42 -19.90
CA ASP A 65 6.06 -9.67 -19.26
C ASP A 65 7.42 -10.41 -19.45
N GLY A 66 7.40 -11.76 -19.33
CA GLY A 66 8.56 -12.60 -19.58
C GLY A 66 9.00 -12.56 -21.05
N VAL A 67 8.06 -12.54 -22.00
CA VAL A 67 8.39 -12.37 -23.43
C VAL A 67 9.07 -11.03 -23.67
N VAL A 68 8.50 -9.94 -23.12
CA VAL A 68 9.07 -8.58 -23.26
C VAL A 68 10.48 -8.52 -22.61
N SER A 69 10.67 -9.12 -21.45
CA SER A 69 11.98 -9.19 -20.81
C SER A 69 13.02 -9.85 -21.73
N ARG A 70 12.70 -10.99 -22.33
CA ARG A 70 13.60 -11.72 -23.24
C ARG A 70 13.88 -10.96 -24.55
N GLU A 71 12.91 -10.22 -25.09
CA GLU A 71 13.11 -9.37 -26.27
C GLU A 71 14.16 -8.27 -26.05
N HIS A 72 14.41 -7.92 -24.77
CA HIS A 72 15.41 -6.94 -24.35
C HIS A 72 16.60 -7.58 -23.62
N ASP A 73 16.85 -8.89 -23.82
CA ASP A 73 17.95 -9.65 -23.20
C ASP A 73 17.98 -9.53 -21.65
N GLY A 74 16.83 -9.32 -21.00
CA GLY A 74 16.70 -9.09 -19.56
C GLY A 74 17.28 -7.76 -19.07
N GLY A 75 17.64 -6.86 -19.98
CA GLY A 75 18.14 -5.51 -19.70
C GLY A 75 17.03 -4.47 -19.55
N ALA A 76 17.43 -3.23 -19.26
CA ALA A 76 16.51 -2.10 -19.20
C ALA A 76 16.17 -1.59 -20.61
N PHE A 77 14.90 -1.21 -20.82
CA PHE A 77 14.41 -0.66 -22.07
C PHE A 77 13.54 0.58 -21.83
N ALA A 78 13.45 1.46 -22.82
CA ALA A 78 12.64 2.67 -22.71
C ALA A 78 11.16 2.30 -22.61
N LEU A 79 10.47 2.83 -21.61
CA LEU A 79 9.05 2.58 -21.39
C LEU A 79 8.21 3.55 -22.25
N ASP A 80 7.41 2.97 -23.13
CA ASP A 80 6.38 3.65 -23.89
C ASP A 80 5.01 3.30 -23.31
N ILE A 81 4.20 4.31 -23.01
CA ILE A 81 2.80 4.14 -22.59
C ILE A 81 1.91 4.93 -23.55
N ASP A 82 1.02 4.24 -24.24
CA ASP A 82 0.07 4.83 -25.20
C ASP A 82 0.78 5.62 -26.34
N GLY A 83 1.95 5.16 -26.79
CA GLY A 83 2.74 5.82 -27.85
C GLY A 83 3.51 7.06 -27.38
N GLN A 84 3.63 7.26 -26.06
CA GLN A 84 4.42 8.33 -25.47
C GLN A 84 5.61 7.78 -24.69
N GLN A 85 6.81 8.21 -25.05
CA GLN A 85 8.00 7.92 -24.26
C GLN A 85 7.93 8.64 -22.91
N THR A 86 8.06 7.89 -21.82
CA THR A 86 7.91 8.43 -20.47
C THR A 86 9.21 9.01 -19.88
N GLY A 87 10.37 8.82 -20.55
CA GLY A 87 11.70 9.11 -19.98
C GLY A 87 12.17 8.07 -18.98
N LEU A 88 11.32 7.12 -18.59
CA LEU A 88 11.63 6.02 -17.68
C LEU A 88 12.11 4.80 -18.46
N GLN A 89 13.14 4.12 -17.94
CA GLN A 89 13.51 2.80 -18.37
C GLN A 89 12.85 1.74 -17.47
N LEU A 90 12.43 0.64 -18.05
CA LEU A 90 11.86 -0.50 -17.34
C LEU A 90 12.75 -1.71 -17.48
N ARG A 91 13.00 -2.42 -16.38
CA ARG A 91 13.67 -3.71 -16.38
C ARG A 91 12.79 -4.73 -15.68
N MET A 92 12.32 -5.74 -16.41
CA MET A 92 11.48 -6.81 -15.89
C MET A 92 12.34 -8.06 -15.66
N LEU A 93 12.25 -8.63 -14.47
CA LEU A 93 13.04 -9.80 -14.08
C LEU A 93 12.17 -11.05 -14.16
N GLU A 94 12.55 -11.97 -15.03
CA GLU A 94 12.02 -13.33 -14.98
C GLU A 94 12.61 -14.03 -13.75
N LEU A 95 11.74 -14.65 -12.97
CA LEU A 95 12.07 -15.40 -11.78
C LEU A 95 11.81 -16.89 -12.02
N ASP A 96 12.57 -17.74 -11.38
CA ASP A 96 12.26 -19.17 -11.34
C ASP A 96 10.87 -19.36 -10.73
N PRO A 97 9.95 -20.13 -11.35
CA PRO A 97 8.57 -20.26 -10.90
C PRO A 97 8.43 -20.84 -9.47
N ASP A 98 9.29 -21.79 -9.07
CA ASP A 98 9.28 -22.36 -7.72
C ASP A 98 9.78 -21.33 -6.69
N ALA A 99 10.87 -20.62 -7.01
CA ALA A 99 11.38 -19.53 -6.17
C ALA A 99 10.35 -18.40 -6.03
N GLN A 100 9.68 -18.02 -7.12
CA GLN A 100 8.63 -17.00 -7.12
C GLN A 100 7.42 -17.42 -6.27
N HIS A 101 6.98 -18.68 -6.36
CA HIS A 101 5.90 -19.20 -5.53
C HIS A 101 6.28 -19.17 -4.04
N LYS A 102 7.46 -19.66 -3.69
CA LYS A 102 7.98 -19.64 -2.31
C LYS A 102 8.12 -18.22 -1.76
N PHE A 103 8.66 -17.32 -2.56
CA PHE A 103 8.81 -15.91 -2.24
C PHE A 103 7.46 -15.22 -2.00
N TYR A 104 6.52 -15.35 -2.93
CA TYR A 104 5.28 -14.57 -2.93
C TYR A 104 4.18 -15.23 -2.12
N ALA A 105 3.88 -16.53 -2.38
CA ALA A 105 2.71 -17.20 -1.82
C ALA A 105 2.96 -17.85 -0.45
N ILE A 106 4.22 -17.95 0.01
CA ILE A 106 4.53 -18.52 1.33
C ILE A 106 5.12 -17.47 2.26
N ILE A 107 6.16 -16.76 1.84
CA ILE A 107 6.86 -15.81 2.73
C ILE A 107 6.24 -14.42 2.69
N SER A 108 6.14 -13.78 1.52
CA SER A 108 5.59 -12.41 1.46
C SER A 108 4.13 -12.38 1.89
N ASN A 109 3.32 -13.26 1.31
CA ASN A 109 1.89 -13.40 1.59
C ASN A 109 1.58 -14.89 1.82
N PRO A 110 1.31 -15.43 3.00
CA PRO A 110 0.81 -14.76 4.19
C PRO A 110 1.87 -14.35 5.23
N MET A 111 3.06 -14.99 5.30
CA MET A 111 3.94 -14.88 6.46
C MET A 111 4.19 -13.42 6.91
N LEU A 112 4.88 -12.62 6.07
CA LEU A 112 5.23 -11.25 6.44
C LEU A 112 4.02 -10.32 6.49
N TRP A 113 3.09 -10.46 5.56
CA TRP A 113 1.87 -9.65 5.55
C TRP A 113 1.05 -9.86 6.82
N PHE A 114 0.86 -11.11 7.25
CA PHE A 114 0.03 -11.42 8.42
C PHE A 114 0.70 -10.98 9.74
N ILE A 115 2.03 -11.13 9.86
CA ILE A 115 2.76 -10.59 11.01
C ILE A 115 2.54 -9.09 11.11
N GLN A 116 2.75 -8.37 10.01
CA GLN A 116 2.74 -6.91 10.00
C GLN A 116 1.35 -6.31 10.17
N HIS A 117 0.30 -7.05 9.81
CA HIS A 117 -1.09 -6.63 10.02
C HIS A 117 -1.75 -7.30 11.24
N TYR A 118 -1.01 -8.04 12.07
CA TYR A 118 -1.54 -8.77 13.25
C TYR A 118 -2.68 -9.73 12.92
N LEU A 119 -2.56 -10.46 11.81
CA LEU A 119 -3.64 -11.32 11.29
C LEU A 119 -3.54 -12.79 11.75
N TRP A 120 -2.40 -13.22 12.31
CA TRP A 120 -2.22 -14.57 12.79
C TRP A 120 -3.07 -14.85 14.03
N ASP A 121 -3.80 -15.98 14.04
CA ASP A 121 -4.36 -16.57 15.25
C ASP A 121 -3.25 -17.39 15.95
N LEU A 122 -2.46 -16.72 16.79
CA LEU A 122 -1.27 -17.29 17.41
C LEU A 122 -1.55 -18.54 18.26
N SER A 123 -2.81 -18.84 18.56
CA SER A 123 -3.20 -20.09 19.23
C SER A 123 -3.21 -21.29 18.28
N LYS A 124 -3.23 -21.08 16.96
CA LYS A 124 -3.39 -22.10 15.93
C LYS A 124 -2.37 -22.04 14.80
N SER A 125 -1.85 -20.84 14.52
CA SER A 125 -0.99 -20.58 13.36
C SER A 125 -0.11 -19.34 13.59
N PRO A 126 1.05 -19.19 12.88
CA PRO A 126 1.54 -20.15 11.89
C PRO A 126 2.30 -21.32 12.51
N ASP A 127 2.35 -22.43 11.79
CA ASP A 127 3.34 -23.47 12.02
C ASP A 127 4.53 -23.27 11.09
N ILE A 128 5.72 -23.03 11.65
CA ILE A 128 6.94 -22.89 10.85
C ILE A 128 7.63 -24.24 10.78
N THR A 129 7.63 -24.81 9.60
CA THR A 129 8.18 -26.13 9.30
C THR A 129 9.37 -26.03 8.35
N THR A 130 9.90 -27.16 7.90
CA THR A 130 10.93 -27.18 6.85
C THR A 130 10.45 -26.55 5.56
N ARG A 131 9.13 -26.49 5.29
CA ARG A 131 8.54 -25.84 4.12
C ARG A 131 8.76 -24.33 4.16
N GLU A 132 8.47 -23.70 5.30
CA GLU A 132 8.62 -22.26 5.48
C GLU A 132 10.10 -21.85 5.51
N ILE A 133 10.96 -22.69 6.10
CA ILE A 133 12.41 -22.49 6.10
C ILE A 133 12.97 -22.58 4.66
N ASP A 134 12.60 -23.63 3.92
CA ASP A 134 12.98 -23.77 2.51
C ASP A 134 12.46 -22.62 1.66
N ALA A 135 11.20 -22.18 1.89
CA ALA A 135 10.61 -21.05 1.17
C ALA A 135 11.33 -19.73 1.49
N PHE A 136 11.83 -19.56 2.71
CA PHE A 136 12.65 -18.39 3.04
C PHE A 136 13.99 -18.43 2.31
N ASP A 137 14.72 -19.54 2.39
CA ASP A 137 16.07 -19.66 1.84
C ASP A 137 16.06 -19.72 0.30
N ASN A 138 15.25 -20.61 -0.29
CA ASN A 138 15.23 -20.88 -1.73
C ASN A 138 14.16 -20.04 -2.49
N GLY A 139 13.34 -19.27 -1.80
CA GLY A 139 12.39 -18.32 -2.35
C GLY A 139 12.78 -16.89 -2.02
N TYR A 140 12.55 -16.46 -0.78
CA TYR A 140 12.69 -15.05 -0.38
C TYR A 140 14.14 -14.56 -0.51
N VAL A 141 15.12 -15.28 0.01
CA VAL A 141 16.54 -14.94 -0.13
C VAL A 141 16.96 -14.98 -1.60
N SER A 142 16.60 -16.02 -2.33
CA SER A 142 16.98 -16.21 -3.74
C SER A 142 16.45 -15.06 -4.63
N VAL A 143 15.16 -14.71 -4.49
CA VAL A 143 14.57 -13.60 -5.27
C VAL A 143 15.19 -12.26 -4.88
N ASN A 144 15.37 -11.98 -3.58
CA ASN A 144 16.02 -10.75 -3.13
C ASN A 144 17.46 -10.64 -3.69
N THR A 145 18.18 -11.77 -3.77
CA THR A 145 19.52 -11.82 -4.38
C THR A 145 19.46 -11.45 -5.86
N ARG A 146 18.52 -12.02 -6.61
CA ARG A 146 18.34 -11.72 -8.03
C ARG A 146 18.06 -10.23 -8.28
N PHE A 147 17.23 -9.60 -7.42
CA PHE A 147 16.96 -8.16 -7.49
C PHE A 147 18.21 -7.33 -7.13
N ALA A 148 18.95 -7.72 -6.08
CA ALA A 148 20.17 -7.03 -5.68
C ALA A 148 21.26 -7.10 -6.77
N ASP A 149 21.40 -8.25 -7.45
CA ASP A 149 22.33 -8.40 -8.58
C ASP A 149 21.94 -7.47 -9.73
N SER A 150 20.63 -7.40 -10.05
CA SER A 150 20.14 -6.51 -11.11
C SER A 150 20.33 -5.03 -10.78
N VAL A 151 20.17 -4.64 -9.51
CA VAL A 151 20.48 -3.28 -9.04
C VAL A 151 21.98 -3.00 -9.22
N ALA A 152 22.86 -3.94 -8.82
CA ALA A 152 24.30 -3.75 -8.96
C ALA A 152 24.75 -3.63 -10.43
N GLU A 153 24.14 -4.40 -11.33
CA GLU A 153 24.36 -4.28 -12.78
C GLU A 153 23.97 -2.88 -13.30
N GLU A 154 22.79 -2.37 -12.90
CA GLU A 154 22.31 -1.04 -13.30
C GLU A 154 23.19 0.08 -12.72
N VAL A 155 23.63 -0.05 -11.45
CA VAL A 155 24.59 0.87 -10.83
C VAL A 155 25.91 0.89 -11.61
N GLY A 156 26.44 -0.30 -11.95
CA GLY A 156 27.66 -0.42 -12.75
C GLY A 156 27.56 0.23 -14.13
N ALA A 157 26.42 0.00 -14.83
CA ALA A 157 26.15 0.59 -16.14
C ALA A 157 26.07 2.13 -16.11
N ARG A 158 25.78 2.72 -14.93
CA ARG A 158 25.64 4.17 -14.69
C ARG A 158 26.83 4.80 -13.96
N GLY A 159 28.01 4.18 -14.05
CA GLY A 159 29.24 4.76 -13.51
C GLY A 159 29.46 4.58 -12.01
N GLY A 160 28.76 3.64 -11.37
CA GLY A 160 29.01 3.22 -9.99
C GLY A 160 28.32 4.09 -8.93
N ARG A 161 27.53 5.09 -9.31
CA ARG A 161 26.77 5.96 -8.40
C ARG A 161 25.30 5.97 -8.78
N ALA A 162 24.42 5.83 -7.80
CA ALA A 162 22.97 5.91 -7.97
C ALA A 162 22.29 6.17 -6.62
N THR A 163 21.08 6.70 -6.67
CA THR A 163 20.11 6.62 -5.57
C THR A 163 19.20 5.42 -5.84
N VAL A 164 19.17 4.47 -4.93
CA VAL A 164 18.37 3.25 -5.04
C VAL A 164 17.21 3.32 -4.07
N MET A 165 15.99 3.27 -4.58
CA MET A 165 14.74 3.31 -3.82
C MET A 165 14.05 1.95 -3.87
N VAL A 166 14.22 1.18 -2.81
CA VAL A 166 13.59 -0.14 -2.66
C VAL A 166 12.25 0.00 -1.96
N HIS A 167 11.23 -0.66 -2.49
CA HIS A 167 9.87 -0.54 -1.97
C HIS A 167 9.31 -1.86 -1.47
N ASP A 168 8.77 -1.78 -0.24
CA ASP A 168 7.86 -2.71 0.39
C ASP A 168 8.49 -4.02 0.92
N TYR A 169 7.67 -4.79 1.64
CA TYR A 169 8.03 -5.99 2.41
C TYR A 169 8.56 -7.16 1.58
N HIS A 170 8.43 -7.07 0.28
CA HIS A 170 8.98 -8.06 -0.65
C HIS A 170 10.52 -8.09 -0.65
N PHE A 171 11.17 -6.98 -0.31
CA PHE A 171 12.58 -6.77 -0.60
C PHE A 171 13.43 -6.37 0.62
N TYR A 172 13.09 -6.86 1.80
CA TYR A 172 13.81 -6.51 3.02
C TYR A 172 15.31 -6.88 3.00
N LEU A 173 15.73 -7.85 2.18
CA LEU A 173 17.12 -8.29 2.13
C LEU A 173 17.94 -7.58 1.05
N VAL A 174 17.31 -6.85 0.12
CA VAL A 174 17.99 -6.21 -1.02
C VAL A 174 19.02 -5.17 -0.54
N GLY A 175 18.68 -4.34 0.46
CA GLY A 175 19.53 -3.26 0.92
C GLY A 175 20.93 -3.72 1.34
N ALA A 176 21.03 -4.72 2.21
CA ALA A 176 22.32 -5.27 2.65
C ALA A 176 23.12 -5.91 1.50
N GLN A 177 22.41 -6.60 0.61
CA GLN A 177 23.04 -7.26 -0.53
C GLN A 177 23.58 -6.27 -1.57
N VAL A 178 22.86 -5.17 -1.83
CA VAL A 178 23.33 -4.08 -2.69
C VAL A 178 24.50 -3.34 -2.03
N ARG A 179 24.41 -3.03 -0.73
CA ARG A 179 25.51 -2.37 0.01
C ARG A 179 26.80 -3.15 -0.07
N ALA A 180 26.76 -4.48 0.02
CA ALA A 180 27.93 -5.33 -0.09
C ALA A 180 28.59 -5.29 -1.47
N ARG A 181 27.82 -5.05 -2.56
CA ARG A 181 28.30 -4.99 -3.95
C ARG A 181 28.65 -3.57 -4.39
N CYS A 182 27.92 -2.60 -3.90
CA CYS A 182 27.97 -1.18 -4.29
C CYS A 182 28.01 -0.31 -3.04
N PRO A 183 29.19 -0.17 -2.38
CA PRO A 183 29.25 0.52 -1.08
C PRO A 183 28.95 2.02 -1.15
N ASP A 184 29.14 2.65 -2.32
CA ASP A 184 29.02 4.11 -2.49
C ASP A 184 27.63 4.59 -2.96
N VAL A 185 26.65 3.69 -3.10
CA VAL A 185 25.29 4.07 -3.48
C VAL A 185 24.50 4.58 -2.27
N LEU A 186 23.58 5.48 -2.51
CA LEU A 186 22.61 5.92 -1.53
C LEU A 186 21.39 4.98 -1.57
N LEU A 187 21.11 4.32 -0.45
CA LEU A 187 20.06 3.30 -0.34
C LEU A 187 18.91 3.77 0.54
N HIS A 188 17.72 3.73 0.00
CA HIS A 188 16.49 4.04 0.68
C HIS A 188 15.51 2.86 0.58
N HIS A 189 14.95 2.40 1.69
CA HIS A 189 13.92 1.38 1.71
C HIS A 189 12.63 1.93 2.29
N PHE A 190 11.54 1.92 1.52
CA PHE A 190 10.23 2.36 1.99
C PHE A 190 9.31 1.16 2.25
N VAL A 191 8.83 1.03 3.49
CA VAL A 191 7.86 0.01 3.92
C VAL A 191 6.45 0.60 3.85
N HIS A 192 5.61 0.07 2.94
CA HIS A 192 4.27 0.60 2.69
C HIS A 192 3.16 0.00 3.55
N ILE A 193 3.48 -1.01 4.35
CA ILE A 193 2.56 -1.68 5.25
C ILE A 193 2.91 -1.36 6.71
N PRO A 194 2.05 -1.69 7.68
CA PRO A 194 2.34 -1.46 9.09
C PRO A 194 3.67 -2.10 9.49
N TRP A 195 4.46 -1.41 10.32
CA TRP A 195 5.56 -2.04 11.04
C TRP A 195 5.14 -2.28 12.48
N PRO A 196 4.90 -3.55 12.88
CA PRO A 196 4.34 -3.87 14.19
C PRO A 196 5.34 -3.66 15.32
N HIS A 197 4.82 -3.70 16.55
CA HIS A 197 5.67 -3.76 17.74
C HIS A 197 6.62 -4.97 17.67
N PRO A 198 7.84 -4.87 18.22
CA PRO A 198 8.86 -5.94 18.14
C PRO A 198 8.37 -7.34 18.54
N ASP A 199 7.45 -7.45 19.48
CA ASP A 199 6.89 -8.74 19.91
C ASP A 199 6.23 -9.53 18.77
N ALA A 200 5.62 -8.85 17.80
CA ALA A 200 4.99 -9.51 16.67
C ALA A 200 6.02 -10.27 15.78
N TRP A 201 7.26 -9.78 15.73
CA TRP A 201 8.33 -10.42 14.97
C TRP A 201 8.85 -11.71 15.60
N ARG A 202 8.50 -11.97 16.89
CA ARG A 202 8.87 -13.22 17.59
C ARG A 202 8.16 -14.46 17.04
N VAL A 203 7.17 -14.31 16.18
CA VAL A 203 6.58 -15.37 15.37
C VAL A 203 7.63 -16.03 14.45
N LEU A 204 8.58 -15.24 13.95
CA LEU A 204 9.66 -15.75 13.10
C LEU A 204 10.80 -16.38 13.92
N PRO A 205 11.43 -17.45 13.41
CA PRO A 205 12.69 -17.93 13.94
C PRO A 205 13.75 -16.81 14.02
N PRO A 206 14.67 -16.85 14.99
CA PRO A 206 15.70 -15.81 15.12
C PRO A 206 16.46 -15.53 13.82
N SER A 207 16.86 -16.57 13.09
CA SER A 207 17.63 -16.42 11.84
C SER A 207 16.88 -15.62 10.76
N MET A 208 15.57 -15.86 10.59
CA MET A 208 14.75 -15.11 9.62
C MET A 208 14.55 -13.66 10.08
N ARG A 209 14.26 -13.46 11.36
CA ARG A 209 14.07 -12.13 11.94
C ARG A 209 15.33 -11.28 11.82
N GLU A 210 16.48 -11.84 12.22
CA GLU A 210 17.78 -11.19 12.11
C GLU A 210 18.15 -10.86 10.65
N ALA A 211 17.88 -11.78 9.72
CA ALA A 211 18.11 -11.55 8.30
C ALA A 211 17.29 -10.35 7.77
N ILE A 212 16.01 -10.24 8.16
CA ILE A 212 15.13 -9.13 7.76
C ILE A 212 15.67 -7.79 8.28
N PHE A 213 15.96 -7.70 9.58
CA PHE A 213 16.48 -6.46 10.16
C PHE A 213 17.84 -6.09 9.59
N ASN A 214 18.78 -7.03 9.49
CA ASN A 214 20.10 -6.81 8.89
C ASN A 214 19.98 -6.39 7.42
N GLY A 215 19.02 -6.95 6.68
CA GLY A 215 18.74 -6.58 5.31
C GLY A 215 18.31 -5.12 5.18
N LEU A 216 17.38 -4.68 6.03
CA LEU A 216 16.94 -3.29 6.10
C LEU A 216 18.04 -2.35 6.56
N LEU A 217 18.85 -2.77 7.52
CA LEU A 217 19.99 -2.00 8.02
C LEU A 217 21.11 -1.84 6.98
N GLY A 218 21.04 -2.51 5.84
CA GLY A 218 21.88 -2.23 4.67
C GLY A 218 21.63 -0.86 4.03
N ASN A 219 20.46 -0.27 4.26
CA ASN A 219 20.07 1.02 3.73
C ASN A 219 20.63 2.19 4.56
N ASP A 220 20.64 3.40 3.98
CA ASP A 220 20.94 4.64 4.69
C ASP A 220 19.67 5.17 5.36
N VAL A 221 18.53 4.99 4.70
CA VAL A 221 17.20 5.36 5.22
C VAL A 221 16.27 4.15 5.15
N VAL A 222 15.56 3.90 6.25
CA VAL A 222 14.39 3.01 6.30
C VAL A 222 13.17 3.84 6.61
N ALA A 223 12.21 3.90 5.67
CA ALA A 223 11.08 4.81 5.74
C ALA A 223 9.74 4.08 5.89
N PHE A 224 8.81 4.76 6.52
CA PHE A 224 7.47 4.27 6.84
C PHE A 224 6.42 5.34 6.55
N HIS A 225 5.13 5.02 6.75
CA HIS A 225 4.06 6.01 6.60
C HIS A 225 3.78 6.82 7.86
N SER A 226 4.15 6.32 9.03
CA SER A 226 3.85 6.96 10.30
C SER A 226 5.03 6.94 11.28
N GLU A 227 5.07 7.92 12.18
CA GLU A 227 6.07 7.98 13.25
C GLU A 227 6.04 6.71 14.10
N ARG A 228 4.85 6.20 14.42
CA ARG A 228 4.68 4.97 15.20
C ARG A 228 5.43 3.79 14.57
N TYR A 229 5.37 3.63 13.25
CA TYR A 229 6.05 2.54 12.57
C TYR A 229 7.57 2.72 12.54
N ALA A 230 8.05 3.95 12.34
CA ALA A 230 9.48 4.25 12.43
C ALA A 230 10.03 3.97 13.84
N ARG A 231 9.31 4.38 14.89
CA ARG A 231 9.67 4.08 16.29
C ARG A 231 9.66 2.59 16.58
N ASN A 232 8.68 1.85 16.09
CA ASN A 232 8.63 0.39 16.26
C ASN A 232 9.82 -0.31 15.60
N PHE A 233 10.29 0.18 14.45
CA PHE A 233 11.50 -0.34 13.81
C PHE A 233 12.73 -0.12 14.67
N VAL A 234 12.92 1.09 15.21
CA VAL A 234 14.02 1.43 16.11
C VAL A 234 13.98 0.59 17.37
N LEU A 235 12.78 0.39 17.97
CA LEU A 235 12.59 -0.52 19.12
C LEU A 235 13.01 -1.96 18.78
N GLY A 236 12.67 -2.44 17.58
CA GLY A 236 13.08 -3.76 17.11
C GLY A 236 14.61 -3.89 16.98
N CYS A 237 15.29 -2.83 16.53
CA CYS A 237 16.75 -2.77 16.48
C CYS A 237 17.37 -2.83 17.90
N GLN A 238 16.78 -2.12 18.87
CA GLN A 238 17.23 -2.19 20.27
C GLN A 238 17.07 -3.61 20.87
N GLU A 239 15.96 -4.30 20.55
CA GLU A 239 15.76 -5.70 20.98
C GLU A 239 16.78 -6.69 20.39
N LEU A 240 17.35 -6.36 19.23
CA LEU A 240 18.44 -7.12 18.63
C LEU A 240 19.81 -6.73 19.20
N GLY A 241 19.86 -5.85 20.21
CA GLY A 241 21.07 -5.43 20.90
C GLY A 241 21.85 -4.31 20.17
N LEU A 242 21.25 -3.64 19.19
CA LEU A 242 21.85 -2.52 18.49
C LEU A 242 21.72 -1.22 19.29
N ILE A 243 22.69 -0.32 19.13
CA ILE A 243 22.62 1.03 19.69
C ILE A 243 21.68 1.85 18.81
N ALA A 244 20.54 2.23 19.34
CA ALA A 244 19.54 2.97 18.61
C ALA A 244 18.82 3.98 19.51
N ASP A 245 18.55 5.17 18.98
CA ASP A 245 17.93 6.29 19.69
C ASP A 245 16.49 6.53 19.18
N LEU A 246 15.55 6.53 20.12
CA LEU A 246 14.13 6.76 19.83
C LEU A 246 13.74 8.23 19.64
N GLU A 247 14.60 9.19 19.98
CA GLU A 247 14.33 10.62 19.74
C GLU A 247 14.79 11.04 18.34
N SER A 248 16.04 10.70 17.97
CA SER A 248 16.59 10.99 16.65
C SER A 248 16.18 9.98 15.58
N LEU A 249 15.68 8.79 15.98
CA LEU A 249 15.39 7.62 15.15
C LEU A 249 16.62 7.15 14.35
N GLU A 250 17.80 7.24 14.96
CA GLU A 250 19.07 6.78 14.40
C GLU A 250 19.50 5.45 15.00
N ILE A 251 20.07 4.58 14.16
CA ILE A 251 20.68 3.32 14.56
C ILE A 251 22.18 3.40 14.23
N ASP A 252 23.02 3.22 15.25
CA ASP A 252 24.48 3.25 15.12
C ASP A 252 25.02 1.85 14.89
N LEU A 253 25.65 1.63 13.72
CA LEU A 253 26.29 0.37 13.35
C LEU A 253 27.81 0.41 13.58
N GLY A 254 28.33 1.50 14.15
CA GLY A 254 29.75 1.70 14.44
C GLY A 254 30.51 2.36 13.29
N ASP A 255 30.46 1.81 12.10
CA ASP A 255 31.08 2.35 10.88
C ASP A 255 30.17 3.30 10.08
N ARG A 256 28.88 3.18 10.28
CA ARG A 256 27.84 4.03 9.64
C ARG A 256 26.59 4.13 10.50
N ARG A 257 25.70 5.03 10.14
CA ARG A 257 24.37 5.18 10.74
C ARG A 257 23.28 4.87 9.75
N VAL A 258 22.16 4.33 10.26
CA VAL A 258 20.91 4.15 9.53
C VAL A 258 19.87 5.04 10.17
N VAL A 259 19.07 5.72 9.37
CA VAL A 259 18.06 6.64 9.86
C VAL A 259 16.68 6.06 9.56
N ALA A 260 15.82 5.94 10.57
CA ALA A 260 14.41 5.67 10.35
C ALA A 260 13.68 7.00 10.13
N ARG A 261 12.75 7.05 9.17
CA ARG A 261 11.95 8.23 8.80
C ARG A 261 10.50 7.84 8.56
N TRP A 262 9.63 8.84 8.53
CA TRP A 262 8.26 8.63 8.11
C TRP A 262 7.80 9.72 7.15
N TYR A 263 7.11 9.29 6.10
CA TYR A 263 6.51 10.14 5.09
C TYR A 263 5.14 9.57 4.75
N PRO A 264 4.04 10.24 5.13
CA PRO A 264 2.69 9.74 4.86
C PRO A 264 2.38 9.85 3.36
N ILE A 265 2.34 8.72 2.65
CA ILE A 265 1.99 8.70 1.22
C ILE A 265 0.59 9.27 0.99
N SER A 266 0.40 9.94 -0.12
CA SER A 266 -0.89 10.52 -0.50
C SER A 266 -1.24 10.22 -1.97
N VAL A 267 -2.26 10.90 -2.45
CA VAL A 267 -2.78 10.77 -3.81
C VAL A 267 -2.48 12.02 -4.65
N ASP A 268 -2.69 11.92 -5.95
CA ASP A 268 -2.73 13.10 -6.83
C ASP A 268 -4.18 13.58 -6.94
N PRO A 269 -4.54 14.72 -6.32
CA PRO A 269 -5.90 15.24 -6.38
C PRO A 269 -6.37 15.53 -7.81
N SER A 270 -5.47 15.97 -8.70
CA SER A 270 -5.81 16.32 -10.07
C SER A 270 -6.23 15.10 -10.89
N GLN A 271 -5.60 13.95 -10.65
CA GLN A 271 -5.97 12.70 -11.31
C GLN A 271 -7.37 12.23 -10.88
N ILE A 272 -7.66 12.26 -9.58
CA ILE A 272 -8.97 11.86 -9.04
C ILE A 272 -10.07 12.80 -9.56
N GLU A 273 -9.83 14.12 -9.52
CA GLU A 273 -10.76 15.14 -9.99
C GLU A 273 -11.01 15.05 -11.51
N THR A 274 -9.99 14.69 -12.30
CA THR A 274 -10.14 14.46 -13.75
C THR A 274 -11.00 13.22 -14.02
N THR A 275 -10.73 12.11 -13.33
CA THR A 275 -11.56 10.90 -13.44
C THR A 275 -13.01 11.19 -13.04
N ALA A 276 -13.23 12.00 -12.01
CA ALA A 276 -14.57 12.41 -11.56
C ALA A 276 -15.37 13.26 -12.58
N GLN A 277 -14.75 13.66 -13.68
CA GLN A 277 -15.36 14.38 -14.79
C GLN A 277 -15.45 13.54 -16.09
N SER A 278 -14.99 12.28 -16.07
CA SER A 278 -14.97 11.40 -17.23
C SER A 278 -16.39 10.98 -17.66
N GLY A 279 -16.57 10.71 -18.95
CA GLY A 279 -17.85 10.22 -19.49
C GLY A 279 -18.22 8.82 -18.96
N GLN A 280 -17.22 7.95 -18.75
CA GLN A 280 -17.43 6.60 -18.20
C GLN A 280 -17.92 6.66 -16.74
N MET A 281 -17.33 7.51 -15.92
CA MET A 281 -17.80 7.76 -14.54
C MET A 281 -19.26 8.25 -14.53
N ALA A 282 -19.66 9.13 -15.47
CA ALA A 282 -21.02 9.67 -15.55
C ALA A 282 -22.09 8.60 -15.75
N GLU A 283 -21.84 7.55 -16.52
CA GLU A 283 -22.74 6.40 -16.68
C GLU A 283 -22.92 5.62 -15.38
N HIS A 284 -21.83 5.36 -14.66
CA HIS A 284 -21.88 4.70 -13.34
C HIS A 284 -22.63 5.57 -12.34
N LEU A 285 -22.37 6.88 -12.31
CA LEU A 285 -23.05 7.83 -11.44
C LEU A 285 -24.57 7.83 -11.66
N LYS A 286 -25.02 7.84 -12.92
CA LYS A 286 -26.43 7.78 -13.27
C LYS A 286 -27.11 6.51 -12.74
N ARG A 287 -26.46 5.35 -12.92
CA ARG A 287 -26.97 4.06 -12.42
C ARG A 287 -27.05 4.02 -10.91
N LEU A 288 -25.99 4.44 -10.21
CA LEU A 288 -25.95 4.47 -8.75
C LEU A 288 -26.99 5.44 -8.19
N THR A 289 -27.15 6.63 -8.79
CA THR A 289 -28.16 7.61 -8.36
C THR A 289 -29.58 7.09 -8.52
N ALA A 290 -29.89 6.37 -9.61
CA ALA A 290 -31.23 5.83 -9.84
C ALA A 290 -31.64 4.76 -8.80
N ASN A 291 -30.68 4.01 -8.28
CA ASN A 291 -30.91 2.93 -7.31
C ASN A 291 -30.66 3.35 -5.85
N ARG A 292 -30.15 4.57 -5.63
CA ARG A 292 -29.74 5.05 -4.32
C ARG A 292 -30.94 5.17 -3.37
N ARG A 293 -30.79 4.62 -2.18
CA ARG A 293 -31.70 4.89 -1.04
C ARG A 293 -31.36 6.25 -0.40
N GLU A 294 -32.09 6.60 0.65
CA GLU A 294 -31.87 7.86 1.36
C GLU A 294 -30.43 8.00 1.88
N HIS A 295 -29.88 6.91 2.42
CA HIS A 295 -28.51 6.84 2.92
C HIS A 295 -27.70 5.77 2.20
N MET A 296 -26.43 6.07 1.95
CA MET A 296 -25.47 5.15 1.39
C MET A 296 -24.19 5.09 2.24
N ILE A 297 -23.95 3.94 2.86
CA ILE A 297 -22.66 3.61 3.46
C ILE A 297 -21.83 2.98 2.35
N LEU A 298 -20.64 3.48 2.14
CA LEU A 298 -19.72 3.00 1.10
C LEU A 298 -18.51 2.32 1.73
N ARG A 299 -18.11 1.22 1.14
CA ARG A 299 -16.83 0.57 1.35
C ARG A 299 -16.17 0.29 0.01
N VAL A 300 -14.88 0.61 -0.09
CA VAL A 300 -14.03 0.30 -1.25
C VAL A 300 -12.75 -0.33 -0.75
N ASP A 301 -12.54 -1.62 -1.05
CA ASP A 301 -11.36 -2.35 -0.58
C ASP A 301 -10.99 -3.50 -1.53
N ARG A 302 -9.78 -4.01 -1.39
CA ARG A 302 -9.49 -5.38 -1.79
C ARG A 302 -10.12 -6.34 -0.77
N ALA A 303 -10.54 -7.52 -1.21
CA ALA A 303 -11.01 -8.57 -0.31
C ALA A 303 -9.81 -9.16 0.46
N ASP A 304 -9.30 -8.41 1.43
CA ASP A 304 -8.13 -8.69 2.24
C ASP A 304 -8.51 -8.72 3.73
N LEU A 305 -7.94 -9.66 4.48
CA LEU A 305 -8.25 -9.85 5.90
C LEU A 305 -7.95 -8.59 6.72
N SER A 306 -6.89 -7.84 6.36
CA SER A 306 -6.50 -6.61 7.04
C SER A 306 -7.58 -5.52 6.97
N LYS A 307 -8.44 -5.57 5.94
CA LYS A 307 -9.51 -4.60 5.72
C LYS A 307 -10.73 -4.80 6.61
N ASN A 308 -10.80 -5.90 7.38
CA ASN A 308 -11.80 -6.11 8.43
C ASN A 308 -13.26 -6.07 7.92
N ILE A 309 -13.48 -6.59 6.72
CA ILE A 309 -14.76 -6.48 6.01
C ILE A 309 -15.89 -7.14 6.81
N LEU A 310 -15.63 -8.32 7.38
CA LEU A 310 -16.63 -9.07 8.14
C LEU A 310 -17.18 -8.30 9.36
N ARG A 311 -16.26 -7.62 10.13
CA ARG A 311 -16.73 -6.81 11.26
C ARG A 311 -17.50 -5.58 10.81
N GLY A 312 -17.15 -4.98 9.67
CA GLY A 312 -17.91 -3.87 9.09
C GLY A 312 -19.34 -4.26 8.72
N PHE A 313 -19.54 -5.44 8.14
CA PHE A 313 -20.90 -5.94 7.83
C PHE A 313 -21.67 -6.35 9.09
N ARG A 314 -21.00 -6.91 10.10
CA ARG A 314 -21.64 -7.16 11.41
C ARG A 314 -22.05 -5.87 12.11
N ALA A 315 -21.23 -4.83 12.03
CA ALA A 315 -21.60 -3.52 12.57
C ALA A 315 -22.82 -2.94 11.87
N PHE A 316 -22.95 -3.14 10.55
CA PHE A 316 -24.15 -2.73 9.82
C PHE A 316 -25.37 -3.59 10.17
N ASP A 317 -25.21 -4.90 10.37
CA ASP A 317 -26.26 -5.79 10.88
C ASP A 317 -26.76 -5.32 12.26
N THR A 318 -25.84 -5.03 13.18
CA THR A 318 -26.15 -4.47 14.51
C THR A 318 -26.86 -3.10 14.41
N LEU A 319 -26.38 -2.23 13.52
CA LEU A 319 -27.01 -0.92 13.27
C LEU A 319 -28.49 -1.06 12.87
N LEU A 320 -28.82 -2.04 12.00
CA LEU A 320 -30.20 -2.27 11.57
C LEU A 320 -31.08 -2.92 12.66
N ASP A 321 -30.46 -3.73 13.55
CA ASP A 321 -31.17 -4.27 14.72
C ASP A 321 -31.50 -3.16 15.73
N ASP A 322 -30.57 -2.29 16.05
CA ASP A 322 -30.70 -1.22 17.04
C ASP A 322 -31.52 -0.05 16.50
N HIS A 323 -31.51 0.19 15.20
CA HIS A 323 -32.16 1.30 14.50
C HIS A 323 -33.02 0.82 13.33
N PRO A 324 -34.14 0.13 13.60
CA PRO A 324 -35.02 -0.44 12.57
C PRO A 324 -35.65 0.61 11.65
N GLU A 325 -35.67 1.89 12.04
CA GLU A 325 -36.10 3.01 11.20
C GLU A 325 -35.19 3.27 10.01
N LEU A 326 -33.96 2.74 10.01
CA LEU A 326 -33.01 2.80 8.89
C LEU A 326 -33.23 1.70 7.85
N ALA A 327 -33.98 0.65 8.20
CA ALA A 327 -34.32 -0.44 7.29
C ALA A 327 -35.12 0.08 6.06
N GLY A 328 -34.71 -0.36 4.86
CA GLY A 328 -35.30 0.12 3.60
C GLY A 328 -34.83 1.52 3.17
N ARG A 329 -34.17 2.28 4.04
CA ARG A 329 -33.68 3.65 3.78
C ARG A 329 -32.19 3.72 3.61
N THR A 330 -31.44 2.73 4.10
CA THR A 330 -29.97 2.70 4.09
C THR A 330 -29.45 1.51 3.28
N THR A 331 -28.57 1.74 2.33
CA THR A 331 -27.85 0.68 1.61
C THR A 331 -26.37 0.73 1.93
N PHE A 332 -25.77 -0.43 2.19
CA PHE A 332 -24.34 -0.59 2.31
C PHE A 332 -23.78 -1.07 0.96
N LEU A 333 -23.20 -0.16 0.18
CA LEU A 333 -22.53 -0.48 -1.07
C LEU A 333 -21.08 -0.90 -0.80
N ALA A 334 -20.76 -2.14 -1.11
CA ALA A 334 -19.41 -2.71 -0.98
C ALA A 334 -18.80 -3.00 -2.35
N LEU A 335 -17.84 -2.18 -2.75
CA LEU A 335 -17.04 -2.38 -3.98
C LEU A 335 -15.74 -3.07 -3.56
N LEU A 336 -15.67 -4.38 -3.78
CA LEU A 336 -14.53 -5.19 -3.35
C LEU A 336 -13.86 -5.84 -4.56
N GLN A 337 -12.54 -5.81 -4.57
CA GLN A 337 -11.75 -6.54 -5.56
C GLN A 337 -11.18 -7.81 -4.95
N PRO A 338 -11.40 -9.01 -5.55
CA PRO A 338 -10.72 -10.23 -5.16
C PRO A 338 -9.20 -10.03 -5.15
N SER A 339 -8.53 -10.58 -4.14
CA SER A 339 -7.08 -10.41 -3.98
C SER A 339 -6.46 -11.78 -3.66
N ARG A 340 -5.24 -12.01 -4.15
CA ARG A 340 -4.39 -13.18 -3.80
C ARG A 340 -5.14 -14.52 -3.82
N GLN A 341 -5.85 -14.80 -4.91
CA GLN A 341 -6.70 -15.99 -5.06
C GLN A 341 -5.92 -17.32 -5.13
N ASP A 342 -4.60 -17.26 -5.15
CA ASP A 342 -3.64 -18.35 -5.00
C ASP A 342 -3.29 -18.68 -3.52
N VAL A 343 -3.78 -17.88 -2.56
CA VAL A 343 -3.59 -18.05 -1.11
C VAL A 343 -4.91 -18.47 -0.45
N THR A 344 -4.92 -19.63 0.19
CA THR A 344 -6.13 -20.25 0.75
C THR A 344 -6.91 -19.32 1.69
N GLU A 345 -6.23 -18.63 2.58
CA GLU A 345 -6.83 -17.72 3.55
C GLU A 345 -7.65 -16.60 2.89
N TYR A 346 -7.25 -16.15 1.70
CA TYR A 346 -7.98 -15.11 0.95
C TYR A 346 -9.20 -15.69 0.23
N VAL A 347 -9.10 -16.89 -0.29
CA VAL A 347 -10.24 -17.63 -0.91
C VAL A 347 -11.32 -17.86 0.14
N ASP A 348 -10.94 -18.41 1.29
CA ASP A 348 -11.84 -18.67 2.41
C ASP A 348 -12.47 -17.37 2.94
N TYR A 349 -11.69 -16.31 3.02
CA TYR A 349 -12.19 -15.00 3.47
C TYR A 349 -13.25 -14.43 2.54
N LEU A 350 -13.05 -14.51 1.22
CA LEU A 350 -14.03 -14.06 0.23
C LEU A 350 -15.33 -14.88 0.32
N GLU A 351 -15.25 -16.18 0.57
CA GLU A 351 -16.41 -17.03 0.77
C GLU A 351 -17.17 -16.68 2.05
N HIS A 352 -16.46 -16.37 3.15
CA HIS A 352 -17.08 -15.88 4.39
C HIS A 352 -17.77 -14.52 4.19
N ILE A 353 -17.18 -13.62 3.37
CA ILE A 353 -17.82 -12.36 3.00
C ILE A 353 -19.16 -12.61 2.30
N ARG A 354 -19.18 -13.47 1.27
CA ARG A 354 -20.39 -13.80 0.52
C ARG A 354 -21.50 -14.37 1.41
N ARG A 355 -21.14 -15.29 2.33
CA ARG A 355 -22.08 -15.88 3.29
C ARG A 355 -22.68 -14.84 4.22
N LEU A 356 -21.84 -14.02 4.84
CA LEU A 356 -22.32 -12.98 5.77
C LEU A 356 -23.22 -11.96 5.06
N VAL A 357 -22.91 -11.57 3.83
CA VAL A 357 -23.78 -10.70 3.02
C VAL A 357 -25.13 -11.36 2.77
N ALA A 358 -25.15 -12.66 2.43
CA ALA A 358 -26.39 -13.40 2.23
C ALA A 358 -27.22 -13.46 3.53
N ASP A 359 -26.59 -13.72 4.67
CA ASP A 359 -27.25 -13.81 5.98
C ASP A 359 -27.88 -12.47 6.37
N VAL A 360 -27.15 -11.35 6.26
CA VAL A 360 -27.65 -10.00 6.57
C VAL A 360 -28.80 -9.63 5.62
N ASN A 361 -28.65 -9.90 4.32
CA ASN A 361 -29.67 -9.62 3.33
C ASN A 361 -30.94 -10.49 3.53
N LEU A 362 -30.79 -11.73 3.97
CA LEU A 362 -31.93 -12.59 4.32
C LEU A 362 -32.65 -12.09 5.59
N LYS A 363 -31.91 -11.62 6.57
CA LYS A 363 -32.44 -11.15 7.87
C LYS A 363 -33.25 -9.85 7.75
N HIS A 364 -32.74 -8.87 7.02
CA HIS A 364 -33.29 -7.52 6.97
C HIS A 364 -33.95 -7.15 5.63
N GLY A 365 -33.55 -7.83 4.55
CA GLY A 365 -33.96 -7.48 3.19
C GLY A 365 -35.47 -7.62 2.92
N THR A 366 -35.90 -6.90 1.91
CA THR A 366 -37.27 -6.98 1.36
C THR A 366 -37.18 -7.27 -0.15
N PRO A 367 -38.32 -7.61 -0.81
CA PRO A 367 -38.29 -7.82 -2.27
C PRO A 367 -37.73 -6.64 -3.07
N ASP A 368 -37.84 -5.41 -2.55
CA ASP A 368 -37.44 -4.17 -3.22
C ASP A 368 -36.18 -3.55 -2.66
N TRP A 369 -35.53 -4.19 -1.67
CA TRP A 369 -34.35 -3.65 -1.02
C TRP A 369 -33.41 -4.74 -0.51
N GLN A 370 -32.15 -4.65 -0.92
CA GLN A 370 -31.04 -5.41 -0.36
C GLN A 370 -30.21 -4.51 0.55
N PRO A 371 -30.07 -4.85 1.84
CA PRO A 371 -29.25 -4.10 2.80
C PRO A 371 -27.81 -3.90 2.34
N ILE A 372 -27.15 -4.98 1.89
CA ILE A 372 -25.76 -4.94 1.42
C ILE A 372 -25.73 -5.27 -0.08
N GLU A 373 -25.29 -4.31 -0.88
CA GLU A 373 -24.99 -4.48 -2.30
C GLU A 373 -23.49 -4.79 -2.45
N LEU A 374 -23.16 -6.06 -2.72
CA LEU A 374 -21.79 -6.53 -2.93
C LEU A 374 -21.46 -6.55 -4.42
N ASN A 375 -20.42 -5.82 -4.82
CA ASN A 375 -19.88 -5.84 -6.17
C ASN A 375 -18.40 -6.22 -6.13
N LEU A 376 -18.02 -7.24 -6.93
CA LEU A 376 -16.67 -7.80 -6.97
C LEU A 376 -15.92 -7.45 -8.27
N ASP A 377 -16.59 -6.82 -9.24
CA ASP A 377 -16.09 -6.62 -10.60
C ASP A 377 -15.96 -5.13 -10.98
N GLY A 378 -16.03 -4.22 -10.01
CA GLY A 378 -16.04 -2.78 -10.23
C GLY A 378 -14.69 -2.21 -10.67
N GLY A 379 -14.67 -1.42 -11.75
CA GLY A 379 -13.50 -0.63 -12.15
C GLY A 379 -13.40 0.70 -11.41
N PHE A 380 -12.27 1.42 -11.62
CA PHE A 380 -11.98 2.68 -10.91
C PHE A 380 -13.01 3.77 -11.17
N ASP A 381 -13.59 3.87 -12.39
CA ASP A 381 -14.66 4.84 -12.71
C ASP A 381 -15.92 4.61 -11.85
N GLN A 382 -16.28 3.35 -11.60
CA GLN A 382 -17.39 3.02 -10.70
C GLN A 382 -17.09 3.42 -9.25
N VAL A 383 -15.86 3.19 -8.81
CA VAL A 383 -15.39 3.60 -7.48
C VAL A 383 -15.50 5.11 -7.32
N VAL A 384 -15.01 5.89 -8.30
CA VAL A 384 -15.09 7.37 -8.26
C VAL A 384 -16.54 7.86 -8.31
N ALA A 385 -17.42 7.19 -9.08
CA ALA A 385 -18.86 7.50 -9.05
C ALA A 385 -19.47 7.30 -7.66
N ALA A 386 -19.11 6.22 -6.98
CA ALA A 386 -19.56 5.97 -5.60
C ALA A 386 -18.97 6.98 -4.60
N TYR A 387 -17.72 7.41 -4.79
CA TYR A 387 -17.12 8.48 -3.98
C TYR A 387 -17.90 9.79 -4.02
N LYS A 388 -18.57 10.10 -5.12
CA LYS A 388 -19.39 11.32 -5.21
C LYS A 388 -20.67 11.25 -4.37
N LEU A 389 -21.18 10.05 -4.06
CA LEU A 389 -22.54 9.84 -3.55
C LEU A 389 -22.65 9.41 -2.09
N PHE A 390 -21.57 8.91 -1.46
CA PHE A 390 -21.69 8.33 -0.13
C PHE A 390 -22.12 9.35 0.93
N ASP A 391 -22.90 8.89 1.92
CA ASP A 391 -23.17 9.60 3.18
C ASP A 391 -22.12 9.26 4.24
N VAL A 392 -21.70 8.00 4.30
CA VAL A 392 -20.62 7.52 5.18
C VAL A 392 -19.66 6.65 4.39
N LEU A 393 -18.38 6.97 4.42
CA LEU A 393 -17.31 6.07 3.94
C LEU A 393 -16.77 5.30 5.13
N MET A 394 -16.91 3.97 5.11
CA MET A 394 -16.42 3.11 6.18
C MET A 394 -15.05 2.53 5.84
N VAL A 395 -14.03 2.90 6.63
CA VAL A 395 -12.66 2.41 6.55
C VAL A 395 -12.25 1.87 7.92
N ASN A 396 -12.54 0.59 8.20
CA ASN A 396 -12.38 -0.01 9.53
C ASN A 396 -11.26 -1.07 9.59
N ALA A 397 -10.17 -0.88 8.83
CA ALA A 397 -9.04 -1.81 8.80
C ALA A 397 -8.54 -2.19 10.21
N ILE A 398 -8.07 -3.45 10.38
CA ILE A 398 -7.47 -3.93 11.64
C ILE A 398 -6.21 -3.11 11.93
N PHE A 399 -5.28 -3.11 10.98
CA PHE A 399 -4.14 -2.22 10.84
C PHE A 399 -3.93 -1.95 9.35
N ASP A 400 -3.51 -0.75 8.99
CA ASP A 400 -3.19 -0.39 7.60
C ASP A 400 -2.00 0.58 7.57
N GLY A 401 -1.12 0.42 6.60
CA GLY A 401 0.04 1.31 6.43
C GLY A 401 -0.38 2.77 6.24
N MET A 402 -1.36 3.00 5.38
CA MET A 402 -1.94 4.33 5.11
C MET A 402 -3.45 4.26 4.92
N ASN A 403 -3.95 3.66 3.88
CA ASN A 403 -5.30 3.64 3.31
C ASN A 403 -5.60 4.85 2.42
N LEU A 404 -5.31 4.71 1.12
CA LEU A 404 -5.51 5.79 0.16
C LEU A 404 -6.99 6.07 -0.16
N VAL A 405 -7.88 5.07 0.00
CA VAL A 405 -9.34 5.24 -0.19
C VAL A 405 -9.89 6.36 0.70
N ALA A 406 -9.42 6.45 1.96
CA ALA A 406 -9.79 7.53 2.87
C ALA A 406 -9.40 8.92 2.34
N LYS A 407 -8.30 9.01 1.58
CA LYS A 407 -7.81 10.26 0.97
C LYS A 407 -8.50 10.56 -0.36
N GLU A 408 -8.69 9.56 -1.20
CA GLU A 408 -9.32 9.71 -2.53
C GLU A 408 -10.78 10.18 -2.43
N ALA A 409 -11.55 9.51 -1.59
CA ALA A 409 -12.99 9.69 -1.54
C ALA A 409 -13.44 11.08 -1.07
N VAL A 410 -12.72 11.67 -0.09
CA VAL A 410 -13.06 12.98 0.46
C VAL A 410 -12.85 14.13 -0.54
N LEU A 411 -12.01 13.92 -1.58
CA LEU A 411 -11.72 14.93 -2.59
C LEU A 411 -12.91 15.23 -3.50
N VAL A 412 -13.68 14.21 -3.84
CA VAL A 412 -14.71 14.27 -4.90
C VAL A 412 -16.13 14.04 -4.40
N ASN A 413 -16.32 13.84 -3.10
CA ASN A 413 -17.66 13.66 -2.54
C ASN A 413 -18.49 14.95 -2.68
N GLU A 414 -19.70 14.83 -3.24
CA GLU A 414 -20.66 15.93 -3.47
C GLU A 414 -21.83 15.92 -2.50
N ASN A 415 -21.91 14.90 -1.63
CA ASN A 415 -23.04 14.68 -0.73
C ASN A 415 -22.75 15.09 0.73
N ASP A 416 -21.67 15.82 0.98
CA ASP A 416 -21.19 16.15 2.31
C ASP A 416 -21.01 14.89 3.20
N GLY A 417 -20.43 13.81 2.59
CA GLY A 417 -20.24 12.52 3.24
C GLY A 417 -19.20 12.55 4.35
N VAL A 418 -19.41 11.70 5.36
CA VAL A 418 -18.52 11.58 6.54
C VAL A 418 -17.55 10.42 6.36
N LEU A 419 -16.30 10.64 6.69
CA LEU A 419 -15.29 9.59 6.79
C LEU A 419 -15.38 8.93 8.17
N ALA A 420 -15.72 7.63 8.22
CA ALA A 420 -15.60 6.80 9.42
C ALA A 420 -14.32 5.95 9.30
N LEU A 421 -13.34 6.24 10.15
CA LEU A 421 -11.95 5.81 9.96
C LEU A 421 -11.40 5.09 11.19
N SER A 422 -10.82 3.90 10.97
CA SER A 422 -10.12 3.15 12.02
C SER A 422 -8.90 3.93 12.53
N GLU A 423 -8.78 4.02 13.85
CA GLU A 423 -7.63 4.60 14.56
C GLU A 423 -6.31 3.87 14.30
N ASN A 424 -6.36 2.67 13.71
CA ASN A 424 -5.22 1.85 13.39
C ASN A 424 -4.73 1.99 11.93
N THR A 425 -5.26 2.95 11.17
CA THR A 425 -4.75 3.28 9.83
C THR A 425 -3.75 4.41 9.88
N GLY A 426 -2.74 4.41 9.00
CA GLY A 426 -1.82 5.56 8.89
C GLY A 426 -2.54 6.85 8.51
N ALA A 427 -3.60 6.77 7.72
CA ALA A 427 -4.44 7.93 7.37
C ALA A 427 -5.11 8.59 8.58
N TYR A 428 -5.27 7.88 9.70
CA TYR A 428 -5.85 8.43 10.92
C TYR A 428 -4.95 9.52 11.55
N GLU A 429 -3.64 9.42 11.42
CA GLU A 429 -2.71 10.46 11.93
C GLU A 429 -2.95 11.82 11.28
N GLU A 430 -3.40 11.83 10.01
CA GLU A 430 -3.68 13.07 9.28
C GLU A 430 -5.17 13.48 9.34
N LEU A 431 -6.09 12.52 9.21
CA LEU A 431 -7.51 12.78 9.00
C LEU A 431 -8.38 12.53 10.24
N GLY A 432 -7.86 11.85 11.25
CA GLY A 432 -8.62 11.38 12.42
C GLY A 432 -9.33 12.49 13.20
N ALA A 433 -8.75 13.69 13.27
CA ALA A 433 -9.36 14.84 13.94
C ALA A 433 -10.71 15.27 13.31
N PHE A 434 -10.92 14.95 12.03
CA PHE A 434 -12.12 15.30 11.28
C PHE A 434 -12.96 14.06 10.86
N ALA A 435 -12.46 12.85 11.08
CA ALA A 435 -13.18 11.61 10.87
C ALA A 435 -14.07 11.26 12.08
N VAL A 436 -15.00 10.35 11.87
CA VAL A 436 -15.65 9.60 12.97
C VAL A 436 -14.76 8.40 13.26
N THR A 437 -14.24 8.32 14.47
CA THR A 437 -13.28 7.27 14.87
C THR A 437 -13.97 5.91 14.95
N LEU A 438 -13.36 4.89 14.35
CA LEU A 438 -13.77 3.50 14.49
C LEU A 438 -12.72 2.71 15.28
N HIS A 439 -13.16 1.98 16.31
CA HIS A 439 -12.38 0.94 16.95
C HIS A 439 -12.56 -0.38 16.19
N PRO A 440 -11.53 -0.92 15.49
CA PRO A 440 -11.73 -1.98 14.50
C PRO A 440 -12.20 -3.33 15.07
N PHE A 441 -12.11 -3.55 16.38
CA PHE A 441 -12.53 -4.78 17.04
C PHE A 441 -13.88 -4.66 17.75
N ASP A 442 -14.35 -3.45 18.03
CA ASP A 442 -15.62 -3.20 18.71
C ASP A 442 -16.74 -3.00 17.68
N VAL A 443 -17.54 -4.07 17.48
CA VAL A 443 -18.64 -4.08 16.50
C VAL A 443 -19.76 -3.13 16.90
N GLN A 444 -20.07 -3.04 18.23
CA GLN A 444 -21.10 -2.14 18.72
C GLN A 444 -20.68 -0.67 18.52
N GLN A 445 -19.47 -0.32 18.90
CA GLN A 445 -18.95 1.04 18.71
C GLN A 445 -18.97 1.44 17.23
N GLN A 446 -18.65 0.50 16.32
CA GLN A 446 -18.74 0.76 14.88
C GLN A 446 -20.19 1.01 14.44
N ALA A 447 -21.16 0.27 14.96
CA ALA A 447 -22.60 0.48 14.69
C ALA A 447 -23.03 1.87 15.18
N ASP A 448 -22.70 2.22 16.42
CA ASP A 448 -23.01 3.53 17.03
C ASP A 448 -22.35 4.68 16.24
N ALA A 449 -21.12 4.49 15.79
CA ALA A 449 -20.38 5.46 14.97
C ALA A 449 -21.03 5.67 13.59
N LEU A 450 -21.49 4.59 12.95
CA LEU A 450 -22.25 4.69 11.70
C LEU A 450 -23.56 5.43 11.89
N PHE A 451 -24.31 5.16 12.98
CA PHE A 451 -25.53 5.88 13.30
C PHE A 451 -25.28 7.37 13.53
N ALA A 452 -24.26 7.71 14.32
CA ALA A 452 -23.85 9.09 14.57
C ALA A 452 -23.48 9.82 13.27
N ALA A 453 -22.74 9.15 12.37
CA ALA A 453 -22.35 9.71 11.07
C ALA A 453 -23.57 9.94 10.14
N LEU A 454 -24.52 9.00 10.09
CA LEU A 454 -25.73 9.11 9.28
C LEU A 454 -26.69 10.20 9.77
N THR A 455 -26.76 10.41 11.09
CA THR A 455 -27.65 11.41 11.72
C THR A 455 -27.00 12.74 11.99
N MET A 456 -25.71 12.89 11.69
CA MET A 456 -24.93 14.13 11.88
C MET A 456 -25.52 15.28 11.07
N GLU A 457 -25.58 16.46 11.68
CA GLU A 457 -26.04 17.68 11.06
C GLU A 457 -25.25 18.00 9.78
N ARG A 458 -25.94 18.37 8.70
CA ARG A 458 -25.33 18.58 7.37
C ARG A 458 -24.20 19.60 7.40
N ARG A 459 -24.29 20.62 8.24
CA ARG A 459 -23.24 21.65 8.40
C ARG A 459 -21.95 21.01 8.93
N GLU A 460 -22.05 20.19 9.96
CA GLU A 460 -20.91 19.49 10.55
C GLU A 460 -20.28 18.49 9.56
N ARG A 461 -21.11 17.70 8.87
CA ARG A 461 -20.66 16.79 7.80
C ARG A 461 -19.81 17.52 6.78
N ARG A 462 -20.30 18.67 6.29
CA ARG A 462 -19.59 19.51 5.31
C ARG A 462 -18.28 20.04 5.85
N GLU A 463 -18.27 20.57 7.08
CA GLU A 463 -17.05 21.11 7.71
C GLU A 463 -15.97 20.02 7.82
N ARG A 464 -16.33 18.83 8.30
CA ARG A 464 -15.42 17.66 8.40
C ARG A 464 -14.87 17.23 7.05
N ARG A 465 -15.74 17.05 6.05
CA ARG A 465 -15.32 16.65 4.69
C ARG A 465 -14.37 17.67 4.08
N LEU A 466 -14.67 18.96 4.17
CA LEU A 466 -13.83 20.02 3.62
C LEU A 466 -12.46 20.08 4.31
N ALA A 467 -12.40 19.87 5.61
CA ALA A 467 -11.15 19.81 6.36
C ALA A 467 -10.29 18.60 5.91
N CYS A 468 -10.86 17.41 5.79
CA CYS A 468 -10.16 16.24 5.24
C CYS A 468 -9.64 16.53 3.81
N ALA A 469 -10.49 17.05 2.93
CA ALA A 469 -10.10 17.36 1.56
C ALA A 469 -8.97 18.43 1.48
N ALA A 470 -8.97 19.42 2.37
CA ALA A 470 -7.90 20.44 2.44
C ALA A 470 -6.55 19.80 2.81
N ILE A 471 -6.52 18.92 3.81
CA ILE A 471 -5.32 18.18 4.22
C ILE A 471 -4.77 17.36 3.07
N VAL A 472 -5.64 16.62 2.35
CA VAL A 472 -5.20 15.78 1.22
C VAL A 472 -4.67 16.62 0.06
N ARG A 473 -5.26 17.80 -0.22
CA ARG A 473 -4.76 18.71 -1.25
C ARG A 473 -3.42 19.37 -0.89
N GLU A 474 -3.15 19.57 0.39
CA GLU A 474 -1.86 20.08 0.87
C GLU A 474 -0.78 18.98 0.85
N ASN A 475 -1.13 17.76 1.24
CA ASN A 475 -0.23 16.61 1.31
C ASN A 475 -0.41 15.73 0.07
N THR A 476 0.22 16.10 -1.03
CA THR A 476 0.13 15.37 -2.31
C THR A 476 1.22 14.30 -2.42
N VAL A 477 1.04 13.39 -3.38
CA VAL A 477 2.08 12.40 -3.73
C VAL A 477 3.39 13.06 -4.19
N ALA A 478 3.31 14.22 -4.85
CA ALA A 478 4.49 14.97 -5.25
C ALA A 478 5.27 15.53 -4.03
N LYS A 479 4.56 16.02 -3.01
CA LYS A 479 5.17 16.44 -1.75
C LYS A 479 5.82 15.28 -1.01
N TRP A 480 5.11 14.13 -0.91
CA TRP A 480 5.63 12.90 -0.32
C TRP A 480 6.97 12.49 -0.93
N LEU A 481 7.09 12.58 -2.23
CA LEU A 481 8.33 12.26 -2.93
C LEU A 481 9.42 13.32 -2.70
N HIS A 482 9.05 14.59 -2.80
CA HIS A 482 9.97 15.71 -2.61
C HIS A 482 10.66 15.67 -1.23
N GLU A 483 9.90 15.38 -0.18
CA GLU A 483 10.43 15.27 1.19
C GLU A 483 11.47 14.15 1.31
N GLN A 484 11.21 12.99 0.72
CA GLN A 484 12.17 11.89 0.68
C GLN A 484 13.47 12.28 -0.07
N MET A 485 13.32 12.95 -1.22
CA MET A 485 14.47 13.38 -2.02
C MET A 485 15.31 14.44 -1.29
N LEU A 486 14.68 15.35 -0.54
CA LEU A 486 15.38 16.32 0.28
C LEU A 486 16.22 15.66 1.37
N ASP A 487 15.65 14.68 2.11
CA ASP A 487 16.37 13.98 3.17
C ASP A 487 17.53 13.16 2.60
N LEU A 488 17.33 12.48 1.47
CA LEU A 488 18.37 11.72 0.79
C LEU A 488 19.55 12.61 0.36
N ARG A 489 19.31 13.84 -0.09
CA ARG A 489 20.36 14.81 -0.42
C ARG A 489 21.17 15.20 0.80
N HIS A 490 20.49 15.51 1.90
CA HIS A 490 21.16 15.89 3.13
C HIS A 490 22.09 14.78 3.63
N LEU A 491 21.69 13.52 3.48
CA LEU A 491 22.50 12.37 3.86
C LEU A 491 23.64 12.09 2.88
N GLY A 492 23.40 12.21 1.57
CA GLY A 492 24.41 12.00 0.52
C GLY A 492 25.53 13.05 0.48
N GLY A 493 25.32 14.23 1.08
CA GLY A 493 26.30 15.29 1.22
C GLY A 493 27.25 15.14 2.43
N HIS A 494 27.05 14.18 3.30
CA HIS A 494 27.91 13.90 4.44
C HIS A 494 28.86 12.74 4.11
N PRO A 495 30.20 12.98 4.05
CA PRO A 495 31.14 11.87 4.00
C PRO A 495 30.96 11.01 5.26
N PRO A 496 31.14 9.67 5.17
CA PRO A 496 31.11 8.81 6.34
C PRO A 496 32.05 9.36 7.41
N ALA A 497 31.59 9.37 8.65
CA ALA A 497 32.39 9.85 9.79
C ALA A 497 33.74 9.15 9.78
N ALA A 498 34.83 9.94 9.81
CA ALA A 498 36.16 9.39 9.87
C ALA A 498 36.29 8.47 11.10
N PRO A 499 36.95 7.30 10.98
CA PRO A 499 37.10 6.39 12.12
C PRO A 499 37.75 7.12 13.28
N PRO A 500 37.37 6.83 14.54
CA PRO A 500 38.00 7.44 15.69
C PRO A 500 39.50 7.21 15.65
N LYS A 501 40.26 8.28 15.72
CA LYS A 501 41.73 8.17 15.88
C LYS A 501 41.99 7.52 17.24
N ASN A 502 42.58 6.32 17.22
CA ASN A 502 43.15 5.67 18.41
C ASN A 502 44.14 6.55 19.16
#